data_7c0f9f22aa1a67ff0c9411c245d06ff3
#
_entry.id   7c0f9f22aa1a67ff0c9411c245d06ff3
#
_cell.length_a   1.000
_cell.length_b   1.000
_cell.length_c   1.000
_cell.angle_alpha   90.00
_cell.angle_beta   90.00
_cell.angle_gamma   90.00
#
_symmetry.space_group_name_H-M   'P 1'
#
loop_
_entity.id
_entity.type
_entity.pdbx_description
1 polymer ?
#
loop_
_entity_poly.entity_id
_entity_poly.type
_entity_poly.pdbx_seq_one_letter_code
_entity_poly.pdbx_strand_id
1 'polypeptide(L)'
;MTERNGRRLVAMGPHRGYLERPYYRDRYGHAYVQRTYWVHGHPYAYAYRDHFYHGVHYYWYAPRYYYHPVFYGWAYNPWPAPVYYNWGWGPAPWFYGGYFAPAPFYPTASLWLTDYLLAENLKLAYEAKQEAAANPEPTQPGEQPATPEGGSAAATPMSPQVKQMIDAEVHRQLQAEQAGAQSPQAQPVNDQAPPPALDPAERLFVVSSNLGVSTAEGKECELTPGDVITRIDDTPGDDSKVRVSVMSGKPDDCSVGSMPRVEVSDLQEMHNSFRQQLDAGLDALAKNSGAGGLPKAPDTQTSAGQVPPPAPDKNVDAQLADQQKEASQAEAEVRQEVQTAQAPANQ
;
A
#
# COMPACT_ATOMS: atom_id res chain seq x y z
N MET A 1 14.29 -10.68 4.23
CA MET A 1 14.97 -9.43 3.85
C MET A 1 16.47 -9.68 3.79
N THR A 2 17.14 -9.32 2.71
CA THR A 2 18.60 -9.53 2.51
C THR A 2 19.25 -8.21 2.12
N GLU A 3 20.38 -7.87 2.76
CA GLU A 3 21.14 -6.67 2.43
C GLU A 3 22.53 -7.06 1.92
N ARG A 4 22.90 -6.59 0.71
CA ARG A 4 24.22 -6.78 0.11
C ARG A 4 24.67 -5.50 -0.60
N ASN A 5 25.85 -4.99 -0.25
CA ASN A 5 26.50 -3.84 -0.93
C ASN A 5 25.61 -2.58 -1.02
N GLY A 6 24.89 -2.23 0.06
CA GLY A 6 23.97 -1.10 0.08
C GLY A 6 22.70 -1.30 -0.76
N ARG A 7 22.40 -2.53 -1.18
CA ARG A 7 21.16 -2.94 -1.80
C ARG A 7 20.35 -3.77 -0.82
N ARG A 8 19.08 -3.45 -0.68
CA ARG A 8 18.14 -4.15 0.19
C ARG A 8 17.07 -4.78 -0.67
N LEU A 9 16.94 -6.10 -0.59
CA LEU A 9 15.90 -6.85 -1.27
C LEU A 9 14.83 -7.25 -0.25
N VAL A 10 13.60 -6.85 -0.50
CA VAL A 10 12.44 -7.13 0.33
C VAL A 10 11.45 -7.96 -0.48
N ALA A 11 11.27 -9.22 -0.11
CA ALA A 11 10.23 -10.07 -0.65
C ALA A 11 8.94 -9.87 0.16
N MET A 12 7.81 -9.74 -0.53
CA MET A 12 6.46 -9.54 0.02
C MET A 12 5.53 -10.70 -0.37
N GLY A 13 6.06 -11.73 -1.01
CA GLY A 13 5.36 -12.90 -1.52
C GLY A 13 6.02 -13.45 -2.78
N PRO A 14 5.51 -14.54 -3.36
CA PRO A 14 6.00 -15.10 -4.63
C PRO A 14 5.95 -14.03 -5.73
N HIS A 15 7.08 -13.81 -6.40
CA HIS A 15 7.21 -12.79 -7.46
C HIS A 15 6.75 -11.38 -7.08
N ARG A 16 6.69 -11.06 -5.77
CA ARG A 16 6.30 -9.75 -5.24
C ARG A 16 7.34 -9.24 -4.26
N GLY A 17 7.69 -7.96 -4.42
CA GLY A 17 8.68 -7.32 -3.58
C GLY A 17 9.35 -6.16 -4.27
N TYR A 18 10.44 -5.68 -3.68
CA TYR A 18 11.22 -4.61 -4.28
C TYR A 18 12.70 -4.74 -3.97
N LEU A 19 13.49 -4.19 -4.89
CA LEU A 19 14.91 -3.92 -4.70
C LEU A 19 15.10 -2.44 -4.36
N GLU A 20 15.67 -2.15 -3.19
CA GLU A 20 16.01 -0.80 -2.74
C GLU A 20 17.52 -0.57 -2.91
N ARG A 21 17.89 0.64 -3.34
CA ARG A 21 19.28 1.10 -3.42
C ARG A 21 19.39 2.61 -3.27
N PRO A 22 20.56 3.15 -2.85
CA PRO A 22 20.83 4.57 -2.92
C PRO A 22 20.63 5.07 -4.35
N TYR A 23 20.05 6.27 -4.50
CA TYR A 23 19.68 6.78 -5.82
C TYR A 23 20.18 8.20 -6.08
N TYR A 24 19.77 9.15 -5.26
CA TYR A 24 19.95 10.57 -5.51
C TYR A 24 20.24 11.32 -4.21
N ARG A 25 20.94 12.43 -4.31
CA ARG A 25 21.09 13.39 -3.23
C ARG A 25 20.81 14.78 -3.78
N ASP A 26 19.89 15.49 -3.16
CA ASP A 26 19.52 16.83 -3.60
C ASP A 26 20.55 17.88 -3.17
N ARG A 27 20.35 19.13 -3.62
CA ARG A 27 21.22 20.27 -3.30
C ARG A 27 21.23 20.67 -1.83
N TYR A 28 20.26 20.20 -1.05
CA TYR A 28 20.18 20.41 0.39
C TYR A 28 20.79 19.27 1.19
N GLY A 29 21.28 18.25 0.54
CA GLY A 29 21.92 17.10 1.17
C GLY A 29 20.98 15.94 1.50
N HIS A 30 19.67 16.05 1.20
CA HIS A 30 18.73 14.98 1.47
C HIS A 30 19.02 13.76 0.60
N ALA A 31 19.09 12.59 1.22
CA ALA A 31 19.29 11.34 0.53
C ALA A 31 17.96 10.78 0.02
N TYR A 32 18.02 10.17 -1.16
CA TYR A 32 16.89 9.44 -1.74
C TYR A 32 17.32 8.03 -2.09
N VAL A 33 16.42 7.09 -1.88
CA VAL A 33 16.55 5.71 -2.33
C VAL A 33 15.62 5.46 -3.51
N GLN A 34 16.02 4.55 -4.37
CA GLN A 34 15.15 4.00 -5.39
C GLN A 34 14.65 2.65 -4.92
N ARG A 35 13.36 2.40 -5.05
CA ARG A 35 12.77 1.06 -4.97
C ARG A 35 12.26 0.65 -6.34
N THR A 36 12.70 -0.50 -6.82
CA THR A 36 12.16 -1.12 -8.02
C THR A 36 11.28 -2.28 -7.61
N TYR A 37 9.99 -2.14 -7.86
CA TYR A 37 8.96 -3.16 -7.62
C TYR A 37 8.80 -4.02 -8.86
N TRP A 38 8.49 -5.29 -8.65
CA TRP A 38 8.05 -6.20 -9.70
C TRP A 38 6.58 -6.50 -9.48
N VAL A 39 5.73 -6.08 -10.41
CA VAL A 39 4.28 -6.23 -10.32
C VAL A 39 3.73 -6.60 -11.69
N HIS A 40 2.90 -7.65 -11.78
CA HIS A 40 2.27 -8.10 -13.02
C HIS A 40 3.24 -8.27 -14.21
N GLY A 41 4.44 -8.80 -13.94
CA GLY A 41 5.43 -9.04 -14.98
C GLY A 41 6.23 -7.82 -15.46
N HIS A 42 6.09 -6.68 -14.79
CA HIS A 42 6.77 -5.44 -15.16
C HIS A 42 7.47 -4.78 -13.96
N PRO A 43 8.70 -4.24 -14.17
CA PRO A 43 9.37 -3.46 -13.14
C PRO A 43 8.88 -2.00 -13.12
N TYR A 44 8.57 -1.50 -11.93
CA TYR A 44 8.26 -0.09 -11.68
C TYR A 44 9.25 0.47 -10.67
N ALA A 45 9.78 1.68 -10.92
CA ALA A 45 10.71 2.32 -10.01
C ALA A 45 10.13 3.63 -9.46
N TYR A 46 10.30 3.81 -8.15
CA TYR A 46 9.92 5.01 -7.43
C TYR A 46 11.08 5.51 -6.59
N ALA A 47 11.13 6.82 -6.37
CA ALA A 47 12.08 7.45 -5.47
C ALA A 47 11.41 7.73 -4.11
N TYR A 48 12.19 7.57 -3.06
CA TYR A 48 11.77 7.87 -1.70
C TYR A 48 12.85 8.70 -1.02
N ARG A 49 12.45 9.75 -0.33
CA ARG A 49 13.34 10.50 0.54
C ARG A 49 13.61 9.69 1.80
N ASP A 50 14.88 9.48 2.12
CA ASP A 50 15.31 8.92 3.39
C ASP A 50 15.21 9.99 4.49
N HIS A 51 14.54 9.67 5.56
CA HIS A 51 14.31 10.52 6.71
C HIS A 51 14.56 9.77 8.01
N PHE A 52 15.44 10.32 8.84
CA PHE A 52 15.79 9.71 10.13
C PHE A 52 15.05 10.43 11.26
N TYR A 53 14.23 9.69 12.00
CA TYR A 53 13.43 10.22 13.11
C TYR A 53 13.44 9.24 14.29
N HIS A 54 13.80 9.71 15.48
CA HIS A 54 13.86 8.92 16.73
C HIS A 54 14.57 7.55 16.59
N GLY A 55 15.70 7.52 15.88
CA GLY A 55 16.51 6.30 15.74
C GLY A 55 16.08 5.36 14.61
N VAL A 56 15.01 5.70 13.86
CA VAL A 56 14.45 4.88 12.78
C VAL A 56 14.52 5.62 11.46
N HIS A 57 14.84 4.90 10.37
CA HIS A 57 14.74 5.41 9.02
C HIS A 57 13.31 5.22 8.48
N TYR A 58 12.73 6.31 7.99
CA TYR A 58 11.45 6.34 7.29
C TYR A 58 11.67 6.79 5.86
N TYR A 59 10.88 6.28 4.94
CA TYR A 59 11.00 6.58 3.54
C TYR A 59 9.74 7.29 3.06
N TRP A 60 9.88 8.48 2.47
CA TRP A 60 8.79 9.31 2.00
C TRP A 60 8.73 9.27 0.49
N TYR A 61 7.62 8.85 -0.04
CA TYR A 61 7.39 8.84 -1.48
C TYR A 61 7.63 10.22 -2.09
N ALA A 62 8.43 10.27 -3.17
CA ALA A 62 8.71 11.47 -3.94
C ALA A 62 8.04 11.35 -5.32
N PRO A 63 7.04 12.19 -5.63
CA PRO A 63 6.38 12.18 -6.93
C PRO A 63 7.38 12.38 -8.08
N ARG A 64 7.19 11.64 -9.16
CA ARG A 64 8.04 11.73 -10.37
C ARG A 64 7.81 13.04 -11.14
N TYR A 65 6.58 13.54 -11.10
CA TYR A 65 6.12 14.76 -11.72
C TYR A 65 4.90 15.28 -10.99
N TYR A 66 4.54 16.50 -11.28
CA TYR A 66 3.28 17.10 -10.86
C TYR A 66 2.47 17.48 -12.08
N TYR A 67 1.17 17.30 -12.03
CA TYR A 67 0.25 17.86 -13.00
C TYR A 67 0.14 19.37 -12.87
N HIS A 68 -0.36 20.03 -13.90
CA HIS A 68 -0.66 21.46 -13.82
C HIS A 68 -1.67 21.73 -12.69
N PRO A 69 -1.52 22.79 -11.88
CA PRO A 69 -2.39 23.05 -10.72
C PRO A 69 -3.88 23.06 -11.03
N VAL A 70 -4.27 23.44 -12.25
CA VAL A 70 -5.67 23.44 -12.71
C VAL A 70 -6.24 22.02 -12.81
N PHE A 71 -5.42 21.02 -13.13
CA PHE A 71 -5.82 19.61 -13.17
C PHE A 71 -6.20 19.10 -11.77
N TYR A 72 -5.40 19.39 -10.76
CA TYR A 72 -5.73 19.06 -9.38
C TYR A 72 -7.02 19.74 -8.94
N GLY A 73 -7.18 21.05 -9.24
CA GLY A 73 -8.41 21.77 -8.96
C GLY A 73 -9.65 21.11 -9.59
N TRP A 74 -9.54 20.66 -10.84
CA TRP A 74 -10.59 19.90 -11.51
C TRP A 74 -10.85 18.52 -10.85
N ALA A 75 -9.80 17.88 -10.34
CA ALA A 75 -9.92 16.57 -9.72
C ALA A 75 -10.67 16.60 -8.37
N TYR A 76 -10.47 17.62 -7.55
CA TYR A 76 -11.14 17.66 -6.24
C TYR A 76 -12.39 18.55 -6.19
N ASN A 77 -12.59 19.48 -7.14
CA ASN A 77 -13.81 20.29 -7.18
C ASN A 77 -14.98 19.51 -7.82
N PRO A 78 -16.22 19.79 -7.38
CA PRO A 78 -17.38 19.18 -7.98
C PRO A 78 -17.49 19.48 -9.48
N TRP A 79 -17.82 18.45 -10.26
CA TRP A 79 -18.12 18.61 -11.66
C TRP A 79 -19.50 19.25 -11.86
N PRO A 80 -19.77 19.88 -13.02
CA PRO A 80 -21.07 20.52 -13.29
C PRO A 80 -22.28 19.60 -13.13
N ALA A 81 -22.10 18.29 -13.35
CA ALA A 81 -23.08 17.26 -13.06
C ALA A 81 -22.36 15.96 -12.72
N PRO A 82 -22.93 15.12 -11.82
CA PRO A 82 -22.41 13.78 -11.58
C PRO A 82 -22.42 12.94 -12.85
N VAL A 83 -21.38 12.12 -13.03
CA VAL A 83 -21.24 11.27 -14.21
C VAL A 83 -21.36 9.80 -13.84
N TYR A 84 -21.88 9.00 -14.77
CA TYR A 84 -21.81 7.55 -14.72
C TYR A 84 -20.49 7.11 -15.36
N TYR A 85 -19.76 6.22 -14.70
CA TYR A 85 -18.54 5.63 -15.23
C TYR A 85 -18.64 4.10 -15.18
N ASN A 86 -18.47 3.46 -16.33
CA ASN A 86 -18.45 2.01 -16.40
C ASN A 86 -17.01 1.50 -16.27
N TRP A 87 -16.69 0.93 -15.13
CA TRP A 87 -15.37 0.34 -14.86
C TRP A 87 -15.10 -0.92 -15.70
N GLY A 88 -16.12 -1.54 -16.27
CA GLY A 88 -15.98 -2.81 -16.98
C GLY A 88 -15.63 -4.02 -16.09
N TRP A 89 -15.62 -3.83 -14.77
CA TRP A 89 -15.22 -4.90 -13.83
C TRP A 89 -16.22 -6.05 -13.76
N GLY A 90 -17.52 -5.76 -13.92
CA GLY A 90 -18.58 -6.74 -13.68
C GLY A 90 -18.58 -7.26 -12.25
N PRO A 91 -19.31 -8.33 -11.94
CA PRO A 91 -19.18 -9.07 -10.69
C PRO A 91 -17.81 -9.75 -10.64
N ALA A 92 -16.94 -9.34 -9.73
CA ALA A 92 -15.59 -9.86 -9.62
C ALA A 92 -15.35 -10.47 -8.24
N PRO A 93 -14.59 -11.58 -8.13
CA PRO A 93 -14.35 -12.27 -6.87
C PRO A 93 -13.58 -11.38 -5.86
N TRP A 94 -12.76 -10.43 -6.33
CA TRP A 94 -12.06 -9.47 -5.49
C TRP A 94 -12.98 -8.40 -4.86
N PHE A 95 -14.27 -8.38 -5.16
CA PHE A 95 -15.28 -7.63 -4.38
C PHE A 95 -15.57 -8.26 -3.01
N TYR A 96 -15.01 -9.43 -2.73
CA TYR A 96 -15.16 -10.15 -1.47
C TYR A 96 -16.62 -10.27 -1.02
N GLY A 97 -17.49 -10.74 -1.93
CA GLY A 97 -18.91 -11.01 -1.59
C GLY A 97 -19.73 -9.78 -1.26
N GLY A 98 -19.34 -8.61 -1.76
CA GLY A 98 -20.05 -7.34 -1.55
C GLY A 98 -19.38 -6.40 -0.54
N TYR A 99 -18.19 -6.74 -0.04
CA TYR A 99 -17.39 -5.83 0.77
C TYR A 99 -17.14 -4.49 0.06
N PHE A 100 -16.84 -4.53 -1.22
CA PHE A 100 -16.64 -3.36 -2.05
C PHE A 100 -17.71 -3.25 -3.14
N ALA A 101 -18.20 -2.03 -3.36
CA ALA A 101 -19.01 -1.67 -4.52
C ALA A 101 -18.60 -0.26 -5.01
N PRO A 102 -18.35 -0.06 -6.30
CA PRO A 102 -18.06 1.27 -6.84
C PRO A 102 -19.28 2.19 -6.68
N ALA A 103 -19.02 3.50 -6.62
CA ALA A 103 -20.09 4.48 -6.58
C ALA A 103 -20.91 4.44 -7.88
N PRO A 104 -22.24 4.57 -7.80
CA PRO A 104 -23.08 4.56 -9.00
C PRO A 104 -22.89 5.80 -9.87
N PHE A 105 -22.50 6.93 -9.26
CA PHE A 105 -22.21 8.20 -9.93
C PHE A 105 -21.04 8.91 -9.23
N TYR A 106 -20.31 9.67 -10.01
CA TYR A 106 -19.14 10.42 -9.55
C TYR A 106 -19.38 11.92 -9.70
N PRO A 107 -19.55 12.65 -8.60
CA PRO A 107 -19.65 14.12 -8.61
C PRO A 107 -18.29 14.80 -8.73
N THR A 108 -17.20 14.09 -8.45
CA THR A 108 -15.82 14.57 -8.44
C THR A 108 -14.88 13.48 -8.95
N ALA A 109 -13.69 13.86 -9.39
CA ALA A 109 -12.65 12.85 -9.64
C ALA A 109 -12.10 12.24 -8.34
N SER A 110 -12.14 12.95 -7.20
CA SER A 110 -11.66 12.39 -5.93
C SER A 110 -12.44 11.13 -5.52
N LEU A 111 -13.77 11.10 -5.69
CA LEU A 111 -14.55 9.90 -5.44
C LEU A 111 -14.25 8.79 -6.46
N TRP A 112 -13.98 9.13 -7.72
CA TRP A 112 -13.52 8.16 -8.72
C TRP A 112 -12.16 7.57 -8.35
N LEU A 113 -11.22 8.42 -7.90
CA LEU A 113 -9.90 8.00 -7.40
C LEU A 113 -10.02 7.11 -6.16
N THR A 114 -10.97 7.40 -5.27
CA THR A 114 -11.26 6.57 -4.10
C THR A 114 -11.63 5.14 -4.51
N ASP A 115 -12.52 4.98 -5.48
CA ASP A 115 -12.91 3.66 -5.98
C ASP A 115 -11.76 2.98 -6.74
N TYR A 116 -10.99 3.73 -7.51
CA TYR A 116 -9.79 3.22 -8.17
C TYR A 116 -8.79 2.65 -7.17
N LEU A 117 -8.45 3.42 -6.14
CA LEU A 117 -7.49 3.07 -5.11
C LEU A 117 -7.94 1.83 -4.31
N LEU A 118 -9.20 1.80 -3.88
CA LEU A 118 -9.77 0.64 -3.19
C LEU A 118 -9.74 -0.61 -4.07
N ALA A 119 -10.12 -0.48 -5.35
CA ALA A 119 -10.09 -1.60 -6.27
C ALA A 119 -8.69 -2.18 -6.47
N GLU A 120 -7.68 -1.33 -6.62
CA GLU A 120 -6.29 -1.79 -6.78
C GLU A 120 -5.79 -2.54 -5.53
N ASN A 121 -6.08 -2.03 -4.32
CA ASN A 121 -5.72 -2.73 -3.07
C ASN A 121 -6.43 -4.08 -2.94
N LEU A 122 -7.74 -4.14 -3.24
CA LEU A 122 -8.51 -5.37 -3.13
C LEU A 122 -8.09 -6.43 -4.15
N LYS A 123 -7.71 -6.02 -5.36
CA LYS A 123 -7.13 -6.92 -6.36
C LYS A 123 -5.82 -7.51 -5.86
N LEU A 124 -4.93 -6.69 -5.28
CA LEU A 124 -3.67 -7.16 -4.69
C LEU A 124 -3.91 -8.17 -3.57
N ALA A 125 -4.88 -7.92 -2.68
CA ALA A 125 -5.25 -8.87 -1.63
C ALA A 125 -5.77 -10.18 -2.19
N TYR A 126 -6.62 -10.11 -3.21
CA TYR A 126 -7.19 -11.29 -3.85
C TYR A 126 -6.12 -12.14 -4.55
N GLU A 127 -5.22 -11.51 -5.28
CA GLU A 127 -4.10 -12.17 -5.95
C GLU A 127 -3.17 -12.83 -4.93
N ALA A 128 -2.84 -12.14 -3.83
CA ALA A 128 -2.02 -12.70 -2.76
C ALA A 128 -2.67 -13.95 -2.14
N LYS A 129 -3.98 -13.91 -1.89
CA LYS A 129 -4.72 -15.07 -1.37
C LYS A 129 -4.73 -16.24 -2.36
N GLN A 130 -4.84 -15.96 -3.66
CA GLN A 130 -4.76 -17.00 -4.70
C GLN A 130 -3.36 -17.62 -4.81
N GLU A 131 -2.32 -16.81 -4.75
CA GLU A 131 -0.94 -17.28 -4.78
C GLU A 131 -0.62 -18.17 -3.57
N ALA A 132 -1.07 -17.77 -2.37
CA ALA A 132 -0.93 -18.57 -1.15
C ALA A 132 -1.68 -19.92 -1.27
N ALA A 133 -2.88 -19.93 -1.85
CA ALA A 133 -3.66 -21.13 -2.06
C ALA A 133 -3.02 -22.08 -3.12
N ALA A 134 -2.36 -21.49 -4.13
CA ALA A 134 -1.67 -22.27 -5.18
C ALA A 134 -0.35 -22.88 -4.69
N ASN A 135 0.28 -22.27 -3.68
CA ASN A 135 1.53 -22.70 -3.07
C ASN A 135 1.34 -22.85 -1.55
N PRO A 136 0.55 -23.84 -1.08
CA PRO A 136 0.34 -24.03 0.34
C PRO A 136 1.67 -24.36 1.01
N GLU A 137 2.02 -23.61 2.06
CA GLU A 137 3.13 -23.99 2.92
C GLU A 137 2.86 -25.41 3.46
N PRO A 138 3.87 -26.31 3.45
CA PRO A 138 3.67 -27.64 3.99
C PRO A 138 3.34 -27.53 5.48
N THR A 139 2.10 -27.82 5.83
CA THR A 139 1.63 -27.88 7.22
C THR A 139 2.43 -28.90 8.04
N GLN A 140 2.76 -28.54 9.28
CA GLN A 140 3.38 -29.48 10.21
C GLN A 140 2.46 -30.69 10.45
N PRO A 141 3.00 -31.92 10.60
CA PRO A 141 2.20 -33.09 10.96
C PRO A 141 1.58 -32.86 12.34
N GLY A 142 0.29 -32.59 12.40
CA GLY A 142 -0.46 -32.34 13.62
C GLY A 142 -1.34 -31.09 13.60
N GLU A 143 -1.08 -30.14 12.76
CA GLU A 143 -2.05 -29.07 12.46
C GLU A 143 -2.96 -29.56 11.35
N GLN A 144 -4.18 -29.85 11.73
CA GLN A 144 -5.24 -30.10 10.78
C GLN A 144 -5.44 -28.81 9.97
N PRO A 145 -5.33 -28.83 8.61
CA PRO A 145 -5.63 -27.66 7.83
C PRO A 145 -7.03 -27.19 8.26
N ALA A 146 -7.16 -25.95 8.66
CA ALA A 146 -8.48 -25.35 8.79
C ALA A 146 -9.12 -25.52 7.41
N THR A 147 -9.96 -26.53 7.27
CA THR A 147 -10.83 -26.63 6.10
C THR A 147 -11.55 -25.28 6.04
N PRO A 148 -11.52 -24.60 4.91
CA PRO A 148 -12.46 -23.51 4.71
C PRO A 148 -13.83 -24.17 4.73
N GLU A 149 -14.45 -24.25 5.92
CA GLU A 149 -15.87 -24.54 5.99
C GLU A 149 -16.52 -23.44 5.16
N GLY A 150 -17.05 -23.83 4.01
CA GLY A 150 -17.71 -22.97 3.06
C GLY A 150 -19.02 -22.43 3.61
N GLY A 151 -18.91 -21.61 4.62
CA GLY A 151 -19.87 -20.63 5.05
C GLY A 151 -19.26 -19.29 4.73
N SER A 152 -19.46 -18.78 3.50
CA SER A 152 -19.25 -17.39 3.19
C SER A 152 -20.12 -16.60 4.16
N ALA A 153 -19.56 -16.23 5.31
CA ALA A 153 -20.15 -15.18 6.12
C ALA A 153 -20.30 -14.00 5.15
N ALA A 154 -21.54 -13.55 4.94
CA ALA A 154 -21.79 -12.44 4.03
C ALA A 154 -20.91 -11.27 4.48
N ALA A 155 -19.99 -10.84 3.60
CA ALA A 155 -19.09 -9.75 3.91
C ALA A 155 -19.91 -8.54 4.36
N THR A 156 -19.51 -7.92 5.46
CA THR A 156 -20.10 -6.63 5.84
C THR A 156 -19.60 -5.59 4.81
N PRO A 157 -20.52 -4.97 4.05
CA PRO A 157 -20.10 -3.96 3.07
C PRO A 157 -19.35 -2.82 3.75
N MET A 158 -18.32 -2.31 3.08
CA MET A 158 -17.68 -1.07 3.50
C MET A 158 -18.72 0.03 3.63
N SER A 159 -18.79 0.67 4.79
CA SER A 159 -19.81 1.69 5.03
C SER A 159 -19.59 2.93 4.16
N PRO A 160 -20.65 3.62 3.75
CA PRO A 160 -20.54 4.90 3.03
C PRO A 160 -19.70 5.93 3.78
N GLN A 161 -19.71 5.91 5.11
CA GLN A 161 -18.93 6.80 5.96
C GLN A 161 -17.43 6.56 5.80
N VAL A 162 -17.01 5.30 5.81
CA VAL A 162 -15.59 4.94 5.58
C VAL A 162 -15.16 5.39 4.18
N LYS A 163 -15.99 5.15 3.17
CA LYS A 163 -15.70 5.61 1.80
C LYS A 163 -15.56 7.14 1.71
N GLN A 164 -16.42 7.89 2.41
CA GLN A 164 -16.31 9.35 2.51
C GLN A 164 -15.03 9.79 3.23
N MET A 165 -14.58 9.07 4.24
CA MET A 165 -13.31 9.37 4.91
C MET A 165 -12.13 9.17 3.97
N ILE A 166 -12.15 8.13 3.14
CA ILE A 166 -11.10 7.91 2.12
C ILE A 166 -11.16 9.01 1.04
N ASP A 167 -12.35 9.39 0.58
CA ASP A 167 -12.52 10.49 -0.38
C ASP A 167 -11.98 11.82 0.18
N ALA A 168 -12.24 12.10 1.46
CA ALA A 168 -11.68 13.28 2.13
C ALA A 168 -10.14 13.24 2.20
N GLU A 169 -9.56 12.05 2.43
CA GLU A 169 -8.11 11.88 2.40
C GLU A 169 -7.54 12.07 0.98
N VAL A 170 -8.17 11.47 -0.05
CA VAL A 170 -7.82 11.72 -1.46
C VAL A 170 -7.85 13.21 -1.78
N HIS A 171 -8.91 13.89 -1.38
CA HIS A 171 -9.07 15.35 -1.58
C HIS A 171 -7.93 16.13 -0.92
N ARG A 172 -7.58 15.80 0.32
CA ARG A 172 -6.48 16.42 1.06
C ARG A 172 -5.12 16.20 0.35
N GLN A 173 -4.85 14.99 -0.11
CA GLN A 173 -3.61 14.66 -0.84
C GLN A 173 -3.53 15.39 -2.18
N LEU A 174 -4.64 15.51 -2.92
CA LEU A 174 -4.70 16.29 -4.17
C LEU A 174 -4.38 17.77 -3.93
N GLN A 175 -4.86 18.36 -2.82
CA GLN A 175 -4.52 19.73 -2.44
C GLN A 175 -3.03 19.88 -2.09
N ALA A 176 -2.46 18.90 -1.37
CA ALA A 176 -1.05 18.89 -1.03
C ALA A 176 -0.15 18.79 -2.29
N GLU A 177 -0.54 17.97 -3.26
CA GLU A 177 0.16 17.86 -4.54
C GLU A 177 0.02 19.13 -5.39
N GLN A 178 -1.14 19.76 -5.40
CA GLN A 178 -1.32 21.06 -6.06
C GLN A 178 -0.39 22.11 -5.46
N ALA A 179 -0.26 22.16 -4.13
CA ALA A 179 0.66 23.06 -3.46
C ALA A 179 2.13 22.74 -3.82
N GLY A 180 2.49 21.44 -3.90
CA GLY A 180 3.78 20.98 -4.37
C GLY A 180 4.08 21.38 -5.81
N ALA A 181 3.09 21.29 -6.70
CA ALA A 181 3.20 21.72 -8.09
C ALA A 181 3.43 23.23 -8.24
N GLN A 182 2.87 24.05 -7.34
CA GLN A 182 3.06 25.52 -7.32
C GLN A 182 4.42 25.91 -6.72
N SER A 183 5.00 25.06 -5.91
CA SER A 183 6.30 25.29 -5.26
C SER A 183 7.22 24.08 -5.42
N PRO A 184 7.62 23.75 -6.67
CA PRO A 184 8.37 22.51 -6.95
C PRO A 184 9.79 22.50 -6.37
N GLN A 185 10.25 23.62 -5.80
CA GLN A 185 11.54 23.65 -5.12
C GLN A 185 11.44 22.91 -3.78
N ALA A 186 12.26 21.89 -3.61
CA ALA A 186 12.42 21.23 -2.32
C ALA A 186 12.66 22.31 -1.24
N GLN A 187 11.69 22.46 -0.33
CA GLN A 187 11.89 23.33 0.83
C GLN A 187 12.85 22.61 1.78
N PRO A 188 13.71 23.34 2.51
CA PRO A 188 14.47 22.76 3.60
C PRO A 188 13.46 22.17 4.60
N VAL A 189 13.33 20.85 4.57
CA VAL A 189 12.45 20.16 5.53
C VAL A 189 13.21 20.05 6.83
N ASN A 190 12.55 20.34 7.91
CA ASN A 190 13.07 20.10 9.25
C ASN A 190 13.34 18.59 9.41
N ASP A 191 14.61 18.19 9.50
CA ASP A 191 15.00 16.78 9.70
C ASP A 191 14.53 16.21 11.05
N GLN A 192 13.97 17.04 11.93
CA GLN A 192 13.34 16.63 13.19
C GLN A 192 11.82 16.51 13.08
N ALA A 193 11.23 16.82 11.92
CA ALA A 193 9.79 16.65 11.74
C ALA A 193 9.39 15.17 11.83
N PRO A 194 8.24 14.84 12.43
CA PRO A 194 7.74 13.48 12.42
C PRO A 194 7.46 13.02 10.99
N PRO A 195 7.51 11.70 10.72
CA PRO A 195 7.13 11.16 9.42
C PRO A 195 5.65 11.48 9.13
N PRO A 196 5.25 11.61 7.84
CA PRO A 196 3.86 11.86 7.45
C PRO A 196 2.84 10.96 8.15
N ALA A 197 3.17 9.70 8.37
CA ALA A 197 2.32 8.76 9.10
C ALA A 197 1.99 9.19 10.54
N LEU A 198 2.74 10.14 11.12
CA LEU A 198 2.48 10.74 12.44
C LEU A 198 1.89 12.15 12.36
N ASP A 199 1.68 12.71 11.16
CA ASP A 199 1.02 14.01 11.03
C ASP A 199 -0.40 13.93 11.65
N PRO A 200 -0.77 14.83 12.57
CA PRO A 200 -2.11 14.85 13.16
C PRO A 200 -3.24 14.99 12.13
N ALA A 201 -2.98 15.58 10.97
CA ALA A 201 -3.93 15.69 9.87
C ALA A 201 -4.09 14.39 9.07
N GLU A 202 -3.13 13.45 9.20
CA GLU A 202 -3.09 12.17 8.46
C GLU A 202 -3.37 11.00 9.39
N ARG A 203 -4.64 10.70 9.61
CA ARG A 203 -5.04 9.63 10.53
C ARG A 203 -5.59 8.40 9.84
N LEU A 204 -6.08 8.52 8.62
CA LEU A 204 -6.68 7.44 7.86
C LEU A 204 -5.61 6.74 7.02
N PHE A 205 -5.61 5.41 7.08
CA PHE A 205 -4.72 4.58 6.27
C PHE A 205 -5.51 3.45 5.62
N VAL A 206 -5.20 3.20 4.35
CA VAL A 206 -5.65 2.01 3.63
C VAL A 206 -4.51 1.02 3.65
N VAL A 207 -4.76 -0.16 4.19
CA VAL A 207 -3.76 -1.22 4.31
C VAL A 207 -3.32 -1.64 2.90
N SER A 208 -2.02 -1.77 2.70
CA SER A 208 -1.40 -2.06 1.40
C SER A 208 -0.59 -3.36 1.36
N SER A 209 -0.40 -4.00 2.51
CA SER A 209 0.29 -5.30 2.64
C SER A 209 -0.32 -6.10 3.79
N ASN A 210 -0.10 -7.41 3.79
CA ASN A 210 -0.54 -8.26 4.89
C ASN A 210 0.27 -7.96 6.16
N LEU A 211 -0.42 -7.74 7.27
CA LEU A 211 0.18 -7.45 8.58
C LEU A 211 -0.49 -8.29 9.67
N GLY A 212 0.26 -9.20 10.26
CA GLY A 212 -0.12 -9.85 11.51
C GLY A 212 0.00 -8.86 12.66
N VAL A 213 -1.08 -8.60 13.37
CA VAL A 213 -1.14 -7.62 14.45
C VAL A 213 -1.79 -8.21 15.69
N SER A 214 -1.49 -7.61 16.85
CA SER A 214 -2.09 -8.03 18.14
C SER A 214 -2.82 -6.85 18.77
N THR A 215 -3.99 -7.11 19.35
CA THR A 215 -4.71 -6.14 20.20
C THR A 215 -4.10 -6.04 21.59
N ALA A 216 -4.50 -5.04 22.36
CA ALA A 216 -4.05 -4.88 23.75
C ALA A 216 -4.43 -6.08 24.64
N GLU A 217 -5.49 -6.80 24.29
CA GLU A 217 -5.97 -8.01 24.97
C GLU A 217 -5.21 -9.28 24.54
N GLY A 218 -4.20 -9.15 23.65
CA GLY A 218 -3.39 -10.26 23.15
C GLY A 218 -4.09 -11.11 22.08
N LYS A 219 -5.20 -10.65 21.53
CA LYS A 219 -5.84 -11.32 20.39
C LYS A 219 -5.09 -10.98 19.11
N GLU A 220 -4.65 -12.01 18.41
CA GLU A 220 -4.03 -11.89 17.10
C GLU A 220 -5.08 -11.83 16.00
N CYS A 221 -4.82 -11.01 14.97
CA CYS A 221 -5.59 -10.95 13.73
C CYS A 221 -4.71 -10.43 12.59
N GLU A 222 -5.18 -10.49 11.37
CA GLU A 222 -4.49 -10.01 10.20
C GLU A 222 -5.19 -8.78 9.62
N LEU A 223 -4.41 -7.78 9.23
CA LEU A 223 -4.84 -6.67 8.36
C LEU A 223 -4.36 -6.98 6.95
N THR A 224 -5.22 -6.88 5.96
CA THR A 224 -4.87 -7.19 4.58
C THR A 224 -5.20 -6.04 3.61
N PRO A 225 -4.60 -5.97 2.40
CA PRO A 225 -4.79 -4.83 1.50
C PRO A 225 -6.25 -4.52 1.23
N GLY A 226 -6.62 -3.24 1.37
CA GLY A 226 -7.99 -2.75 1.24
C GLY A 226 -8.77 -2.64 2.55
N ASP A 227 -8.22 -3.11 3.68
CA ASP A 227 -8.76 -2.74 4.99
C ASP A 227 -8.49 -1.28 5.29
N VAL A 228 -9.31 -0.69 6.14
CA VAL A 228 -9.20 0.73 6.49
C VAL A 228 -9.04 0.87 7.99
N ILE A 229 -8.01 1.58 8.38
CA ILE A 229 -7.68 1.83 9.78
C ILE A 229 -7.52 3.33 10.05
N THR A 230 -7.73 3.73 11.28
CA THR A 230 -7.51 5.11 11.73
C THR A 230 -6.54 5.11 12.91
N ARG A 231 -5.48 5.90 12.83
CA ARG A 231 -4.50 6.09 13.91
C ARG A 231 -5.15 6.81 15.08
N ILE A 232 -4.95 6.27 16.30
CA ILE A 232 -5.47 6.81 17.55
C ILE A 232 -4.39 7.66 18.25
N ASP A 233 -3.21 7.09 18.45
CA ASP A 233 -2.13 7.75 19.18
C ASP A 233 -1.35 8.70 18.27
N ASP A 234 -0.97 9.88 18.78
CA ASP A 234 -0.15 10.86 18.06
C ASP A 234 1.35 10.62 18.23
N THR A 235 1.72 9.90 19.28
CA THR A 235 3.10 9.55 19.58
C THR A 235 3.25 8.03 19.71
N PRO A 236 4.30 7.44 19.12
CA PRO A 236 4.56 6.02 19.29
C PRO A 236 5.00 5.69 20.72
N GLY A 237 4.76 4.45 21.13
CA GLY A 237 5.38 3.88 22.32
C GLY A 237 6.88 3.60 22.13
N ASP A 238 7.54 3.11 23.19
CA ASP A 238 8.97 2.75 23.14
C ASP A 238 9.28 1.64 22.12
N ASP A 239 8.26 0.88 21.71
CA ASP A 239 8.32 -0.18 20.69
C ASP A 239 8.04 0.35 19.28
N SER A 240 8.03 1.66 19.06
CA SER A 240 7.73 2.32 17.77
C SER A 240 6.33 2.00 17.20
N LYS A 241 5.41 1.52 18.04
CA LYS A 241 4.03 1.18 17.65
C LYS A 241 3.03 2.22 18.17
N VAL A 242 1.96 2.38 17.39
CA VAL A 242 0.77 3.17 17.74
C VAL A 242 -0.48 2.29 17.70
N ARG A 243 -1.49 2.66 18.48
CA ARG A 243 -2.82 2.03 18.37
C ARG A 243 -3.53 2.58 17.15
N VAL A 244 -4.24 1.69 16.47
CA VAL A 244 -5.15 2.04 15.39
C VAL A 244 -6.52 1.45 15.68
N SER A 245 -7.57 2.03 15.09
CA SER A 245 -8.92 1.45 15.09
C SER A 245 -9.24 0.91 13.72
N VAL A 246 -9.72 -0.32 13.63
CA VAL A 246 -10.19 -0.91 12.36
C VAL A 246 -11.55 -0.32 12.02
N MET A 247 -11.62 0.41 10.91
CA MET A 247 -12.85 1.07 10.43
C MET A 247 -13.62 0.21 9.43
N SER A 248 -12.90 -0.60 8.66
CA SER A 248 -13.46 -1.57 7.71
C SER A 248 -12.45 -2.69 7.49
N GLY A 249 -12.91 -3.93 7.46
CA GLY A 249 -12.10 -5.13 7.24
C GLY A 249 -12.91 -6.18 6.46
N LYS A 250 -12.21 -6.98 5.67
CA LYS A 250 -12.80 -8.11 4.96
C LYS A 250 -13.16 -9.24 5.92
N PRO A 251 -14.01 -10.21 5.51
CA PRO A 251 -14.19 -11.43 6.27
C PRO A 251 -12.84 -12.10 6.55
N ASP A 252 -12.68 -12.64 7.75
CA ASP A 252 -11.47 -13.30 8.27
C ASP A 252 -10.33 -12.36 8.72
N ASP A 253 -10.42 -11.06 8.43
CA ASP A 253 -9.45 -10.04 8.87
C ASP A 253 -9.78 -9.51 10.29
N CYS A 254 -9.00 -8.54 10.76
CA CYS A 254 -9.26 -7.88 12.04
C CYS A 254 -10.68 -7.31 12.08
N SER A 255 -11.42 -7.62 13.12
CA SER A 255 -12.82 -7.17 13.27
C SER A 255 -12.94 -5.65 13.36
N VAL A 256 -13.95 -5.08 12.72
CA VAL A 256 -14.26 -3.65 12.83
C VAL A 256 -14.43 -3.23 14.30
N GLY A 257 -13.80 -2.11 14.68
CA GLY A 257 -13.77 -1.60 16.05
C GLY A 257 -12.68 -2.21 16.93
N SER A 258 -11.94 -3.22 16.47
CA SER A 258 -10.75 -3.69 17.18
C SER A 258 -9.64 -2.65 17.15
N MET A 259 -8.76 -2.67 18.15
CA MET A 259 -7.69 -1.68 18.34
C MET A 259 -6.32 -2.36 18.39
N PRO A 260 -5.83 -2.88 17.26
CA PRO A 260 -4.47 -3.45 17.23
C PRO A 260 -3.40 -2.35 17.29
N ARG A 261 -2.15 -2.80 17.55
CA ARG A 261 -0.96 -1.96 17.51
C ARG A 261 -0.20 -2.21 16.22
N VAL A 262 0.16 -1.13 15.52
CA VAL A 262 0.85 -1.15 14.23
C VAL A 262 2.14 -0.35 14.35
N GLU A 263 3.20 -0.79 13.70
CA GLU A 263 4.45 -0.03 13.63
C GLU A 263 4.27 1.25 12.82
N VAL A 264 4.92 2.33 13.24
CA VAL A 264 4.89 3.60 12.48
C VAL A 264 5.48 3.44 11.09
N SER A 265 6.47 2.56 10.93
CA SER A 265 7.04 2.19 9.62
C SER A 265 6.00 1.60 8.68
N ASP A 266 5.12 0.73 9.18
CA ASP A 266 4.06 0.14 8.37
C ASP A 266 3.01 1.18 7.97
N LEU A 267 2.63 2.09 8.87
CA LEU A 267 1.76 3.21 8.54
C LEU A 267 2.40 4.12 7.48
N GLN A 268 3.72 4.35 7.57
CA GLN A 268 4.43 5.13 6.57
C GLN A 268 4.44 4.43 5.20
N GLU A 269 4.58 3.11 5.16
CA GLU A 269 4.48 2.37 3.91
C GLU A 269 3.05 2.37 3.34
N MET A 270 2.02 2.33 4.18
CA MET A 270 0.63 2.52 3.74
C MET A 270 0.43 3.92 3.14
N HIS A 271 0.95 4.97 3.78
CA HIS A 271 0.93 6.33 3.26
C HIS A 271 1.64 6.43 1.90
N ASN A 272 2.82 5.83 1.76
CA ASN A 272 3.58 5.80 0.52
C ASN A 272 2.79 5.09 -0.60
N SER A 273 2.22 3.93 -0.30
CA SER A 273 1.41 3.15 -1.24
C SER A 273 0.17 3.94 -1.69
N PHE A 274 -0.52 4.60 -0.75
CA PHE A 274 -1.67 5.45 -1.05
C PHE A 274 -1.30 6.54 -2.07
N ARG A 275 -0.18 7.24 -1.86
CA ARG A 275 0.28 8.28 -2.77
C ARG A 275 0.69 7.74 -4.15
N GLN A 276 1.37 6.59 -4.21
CA GLN A 276 1.71 5.95 -5.48
C GLN A 276 0.47 5.56 -6.28
N GLN A 277 -0.54 5.00 -5.60
CA GLN A 277 -1.80 4.63 -6.23
C GLN A 277 -2.62 5.85 -6.64
N LEU A 278 -2.54 6.95 -5.88
CA LEU A 278 -3.14 8.23 -6.25
C LEU A 278 -2.52 8.77 -7.54
N ASP A 279 -1.19 8.77 -7.66
CA ASP A 279 -0.48 9.17 -8.89
C ASP A 279 -0.90 8.28 -10.09
N ALA A 280 -0.96 6.96 -9.90
CA ALA A 280 -1.42 6.04 -10.94
C ALA A 280 -2.89 6.30 -11.34
N GLY A 281 -3.74 6.63 -10.37
CA GLY A 281 -5.13 7.01 -10.61
C GLY A 281 -5.24 8.33 -11.37
N LEU A 282 -4.42 9.33 -11.05
CA LEU A 282 -4.36 10.60 -11.78
C LEU A 282 -3.89 10.39 -13.23
N ASP A 283 -2.94 9.48 -13.47
CA ASP A 283 -2.52 9.08 -14.81
C ASP A 283 -3.67 8.43 -15.59
N ALA A 284 -4.42 7.56 -14.93
CA ALA A 284 -5.59 6.91 -15.54
C ALA A 284 -6.68 7.94 -15.86
N LEU A 285 -6.95 8.89 -14.97
CA LEU A 285 -7.89 9.99 -15.21
C LEU A 285 -7.45 10.88 -16.38
N ALA A 286 -6.16 11.26 -16.44
CA ALA A 286 -5.64 12.08 -17.51
C ALA A 286 -5.76 11.39 -18.88
N LYS A 287 -5.46 10.08 -18.94
CA LYS A 287 -5.56 9.24 -20.15
C LYS A 287 -7.01 9.08 -20.61
N ASN A 288 -7.95 8.94 -19.67
CA ASN A 288 -9.37 8.72 -19.96
C ASN A 288 -10.20 10.02 -19.98
N SER A 289 -9.55 11.17 -19.88
CA SER A 289 -10.18 12.49 -19.90
C SER A 289 -11.06 12.70 -21.14
N GLY A 290 -12.35 12.97 -20.92
CA GLY A 290 -13.34 13.12 -21.98
C GLY A 290 -13.83 11.81 -22.62
N ALA A 291 -13.47 10.66 -22.05
CA ALA A 291 -13.90 9.33 -22.50
C ALA A 291 -14.61 8.55 -21.37
N GLY A 292 -15.37 7.52 -21.72
CA GLY A 292 -16.02 6.63 -20.75
C GLY A 292 -17.03 7.31 -19.80
N GLY A 293 -17.52 8.50 -20.14
CA GLY A 293 -18.40 9.30 -19.29
C GLY A 293 -17.66 10.34 -18.45
N LEU A 294 -16.33 10.31 -18.37
CA LEU A 294 -15.54 11.30 -17.62
C LEU A 294 -15.57 12.68 -18.31
N PRO A 295 -15.70 13.78 -17.57
CA PRO A 295 -15.54 15.12 -18.12
C PRO A 295 -14.14 15.33 -18.67
N LYS A 296 -14.00 16.20 -19.66
CA LYS A 296 -12.69 16.57 -20.18
C LYS A 296 -11.94 17.41 -19.12
N ALA A 297 -10.74 16.96 -18.78
CA ALA A 297 -9.85 17.73 -17.90
C ALA A 297 -9.34 19.00 -18.62
N PRO A 298 -9.15 20.11 -17.90
CA PRO A 298 -8.74 21.38 -18.50
C PRO A 298 -7.30 21.35 -19.01
N ASP A 299 -6.39 20.73 -18.26
CA ASP A 299 -4.96 20.67 -18.58
C ASP A 299 -4.34 19.44 -17.90
N THR A 300 -3.74 18.55 -18.70
CA THR A 300 -3.08 17.35 -18.22
C THR A 300 -1.57 17.39 -18.41
N GLN A 301 -0.97 18.57 -18.66
CA GLN A 301 0.47 18.73 -18.74
C GLN A 301 1.12 18.50 -17.39
N THR A 302 2.33 17.95 -17.42
CA THR A 302 3.12 17.67 -16.23
C THR A 302 4.40 18.50 -16.19
N SER A 303 4.83 18.81 -14.98
CA SER A 303 6.16 19.38 -14.69
C SER A 303 6.99 18.37 -13.91
N ALA A 304 8.32 18.49 -13.98
CA ALA A 304 9.22 17.58 -13.26
C ALA A 304 8.97 17.63 -11.74
N GLY A 305 9.04 16.47 -11.11
CA GLY A 305 9.03 16.35 -9.66
C GLY A 305 10.33 16.85 -9.00
N GLN A 306 10.42 16.67 -7.70
CA GLN A 306 11.56 17.13 -6.91
C GLN A 306 12.86 16.37 -7.23
N VAL A 307 12.74 15.13 -7.69
CA VAL A 307 13.87 14.26 -8.06
C VAL A 307 13.66 13.70 -9.45
N PRO A 308 14.76 13.42 -10.20
CA PRO A 308 14.64 12.76 -11.47
C PRO A 308 13.88 11.43 -11.33
N PRO A 309 13.06 11.02 -12.29
CA PRO A 309 12.39 9.73 -12.24
C PRO A 309 13.41 8.59 -12.36
N PRO A 310 13.44 7.62 -11.42
CA PRO A 310 14.38 6.52 -11.48
C PRO A 310 14.00 5.53 -12.58
N ALA A 311 15.03 4.97 -13.23
CA ALA A 311 14.84 3.86 -14.16
C ALA A 311 14.77 2.53 -13.39
N PRO A 312 13.81 1.63 -13.71
CA PRO A 312 13.70 0.34 -13.05
C PRO A 312 14.94 -0.53 -13.25
N ASP A 313 15.33 -1.27 -12.20
CA ASP A 313 16.33 -2.32 -12.30
C ASP A 313 15.75 -3.51 -13.08
N LYS A 314 16.38 -3.86 -14.19
CA LYS A 314 15.90 -4.91 -15.12
C LYS A 314 15.94 -6.33 -14.53
N ASN A 315 16.78 -6.55 -13.52
CA ASN A 315 17.04 -7.86 -12.95
C ASN A 315 16.32 -8.07 -11.62
N VAL A 316 15.36 -7.23 -11.23
CA VAL A 316 14.65 -7.33 -9.96
C VAL A 316 13.88 -8.65 -9.84
N ASP A 317 13.24 -9.10 -10.91
CA ASP A 317 12.50 -10.37 -10.93
C ASP A 317 13.41 -11.57 -10.64
N ALA A 318 14.54 -11.67 -11.33
CA ALA A 318 15.51 -12.74 -11.11
C ALA A 318 16.04 -12.73 -9.66
N GLN A 319 16.31 -11.55 -9.11
CA GLN A 319 16.80 -11.41 -7.73
C GLN A 319 15.73 -11.82 -6.69
N LEU A 320 14.47 -11.47 -6.93
CA LEU A 320 13.35 -11.89 -6.08
C LEU A 320 13.16 -13.43 -6.14
N ALA A 321 13.22 -14.01 -7.33
CA ALA A 321 13.12 -15.46 -7.51
C ALA A 321 14.28 -16.22 -6.83
N ASP A 322 15.51 -15.72 -6.95
CA ASP A 322 16.69 -16.30 -6.29
C ASP A 322 16.55 -16.22 -4.77
N GLN A 323 16.12 -15.09 -4.21
CA GLN A 323 15.91 -14.95 -2.77
C GLN A 323 14.82 -15.89 -2.26
N GLN A 324 13.72 -16.05 -2.97
CA GLN A 324 12.66 -16.98 -2.61
C GLN A 324 13.16 -18.42 -2.61
N LYS A 325 13.96 -18.79 -3.61
CA LYS A 325 14.57 -20.11 -3.68
C LYS A 325 15.53 -20.35 -2.50
N GLU A 326 16.38 -19.38 -2.17
CA GLU A 326 17.28 -19.45 -1.00
C GLU A 326 16.48 -19.60 0.31
N ALA A 327 15.41 -18.84 0.48
CA ALA A 327 14.53 -18.94 1.66
C ALA A 327 13.88 -20.32 1.77
N SER A 328 13.29 -20.83 0.68
CA SER A 328 12.68 -22.16 0.66
C SER A 328 13.69 -23.28 0.93
N GLN A 329 14.93 -23.15 0.46
CA GLN A 329 16.00 -24.12 0.75
C GLN A 329 16.39 -24.08 2.23
N ALA A 330 16.58 -22.89 2.82
CA ALA A 330 16.90 -22.74 4.23
C ALA A 330 15.80 -23.31 5.13
N GLU A 331 14.52 -23.08 4.79
CA GLU A 331 13.38 -23.67 5.50
C GLU A 331 13.36 -25.19 5.41
N ALA A 332 13.67 -25.75 4.23
CA ALA A 332 13.74 -27.20 4.05
C ALA A 332 14.88 -27.83 4.88
N GLU A 333 16.03 -27.17 4.95
CA GLU A 333 17.17 -27.61 5.78
C GLU A 333 16.82 -27.61 7.27
N VAL A 334 16.21 -26.50 7.78
CA VAL A 334 15.76 -26.42 9.17
C VAL A 334 14.74 -27.50 9.51
N ARG A 335 13.78 -27.77 8.61
CA ARG A 335 12.81 -28.88 8.80
C ARG A 335 13.46 -30.23 8.86
N GLN A 336 14.46 -30.48 8.02
CA GLN A 336 15.19 -31.74 8.01
C GLN A 336 16.00 -31.94 9.30
N GLU A 337 16.62 -30.87 9.82
CA GLU A 337 17.33 -30.91 11.09
C GLU A 337 16.39 -31.18 12.27
N VAL A 338 15.22 -30.55 12.31
CA VAL A 338 14.19 -30.76 13.35
C VAL A 338 13.68 -32.21 13.30
N GLN A 339 13.42 -32.75 12.11
CA GLN A 339 12.97 -34.14 11.95
C GLN A 339 14.04 -35.15 12.40
N THR A 340 15.31 -34.88 12.08
CA THR A 340 16.43 -35.74 12.53
C THR A 340 16.66 -35.66 14.03
N ALA A 341 16.45 -34.51 14.65
CA ALA A 341 16.55 -34.32 16.10
C ALA A 341 15.39 -34.99 16.88
N GLN A 342 14.22 -35.15 16.25
CA GLN A 342 13.04 -35.78 16.84
C GLN A 342 12.93 -37.27 16.58
N ALA A 343 13.79 -37.85 15.74
CA ALA A 343 13.82 -39.29 15.53
C ALA A 343 14.22 -40.00 16.85
N PRO A 344 13.38 -40.90 17.42
CA PRO A 344 13.70 -41.59 18.65
C PRO A 344 14.93 -42.44 18.44
N ALA A 345 15.91 -42.33 19.33
CA ALA A 345 17.03 -43.24 19.41
C ALA A 345 16.49 -44.65 19.75
N ASN A 346 16.14 -45.41 18.73
CA ASN A 346 15.85 -46.82 18.89
C ASN A 346 17.19 -47.56 19.09
N GLN A 347 17.54 -47.82 20.33
CA GLN A 347 18.40 -48.93 20.74
C GLN A 347 17.67 -49.77 21.77
#